data_7628ace73c87f5cf110357e3cc23a2b2
#
_entry.id   7628ace73c87f5cf110357e3cc23a2b2
#
_cell.length_a   1.000
_cell.length_b   1.000
_cell.length_c   1.000
_cell.angle_alpha   90.00
_cell.angle_beta   90.00
_cell.angle_gamma   90.00
#
_symmetry.space_group_name_H-M   'P 1'
#
loop_
_entity.id
_entity.type
_entity.pdbx_description
1 polymer ?
#
loop_
_entity_poly.entity_id
_entity_poly.type
_entity_poly.pdbx_seq_one_letter_code
_entity_poly.pdbx_strand_id
1 'polypeptide(L)'
;MSLVAPLSACAGNTDTSNAAQELVDRSTLTVETMLGNGSSQANQATQFLRRAKAVVVCPRIFKAGFFIGGEGGQCVLVSRAATGSWSDPAFYTMGSGSFGLQIGVQDAEVIMMLMNDTALTAFLNSQFKIGADAGISVATIGAGVGGSTGTALGADIITFAKARGLYGGISLSGSVFSNDSALDQQYYGQIIDPRQIVVTMNANNAGANPLRAMLAKFGG
;
A
#
# COMPACT_ATOMS: atom_id res chain seq x y z
N MET A 1 -17.50 -52.27 28.00
CA MET A 1 -17.73 -51.72 26.65
C MET A 1 -17.60 -50.20 26.76
N SER A 2 -16.43 -49.65 26.51
CA SER A 2 -16.19 -48.20 26.56
C SER A 2 -16.33 -47.65 25.16
N LEU A 3 -17.32 -46.77 24.95
CA LEU A 3 -17.48 -46.01 23.71
C LEU A 3 -16.46 -44.88 23.71
N VAL A 4 -15.50 -44.96 22.82
CA VAL A 4 -14.63 -43.81 22.46
C VAL A 4 -15.28 -43.07 21.29
N ALA A 5 -15.79 -41.88 21.57
CA ALA A 5 -16.28 -40.96 20.53
C ALA A 5 -15.06 -40.30 19.84
N PRO A 6 -15.01 -40.25 18.49
CA PRO A 6 -13.97 -39.49 17.81
C PRO A 6 -14.24 -38.00 17.95
N LEU A 7 -13.32 -37.24 18.54
CA LEU A 7 -13.29 -35.79 18.39
C LEU A 7 -12.96 -35.49 16.92
N SER A 8 -13.99 -35.10 16.18
CA SER A 8 -13.78 -34.41 14.88
C SER A 8 -13.13 -33.06 15.16
N ALA A 9 -11.81 -33.00 14.98
CA ALA A 9 -11.11 -31.74 14.90
C ALA A 9 -11.67 -31.00 13.66
N CYS A 10 -12.43 -29.95 13.88
CA CYS A 10 -12.66 -28.92 12.87
C CYS A 10 -11.28 -28.34 12.55
N ALA A 11 -10.63 -28.87 11.52
CA ALA A 11 -9.58 -28.16 10.83
C ALA A 11 -10.28 -26.93 10.22
N GLY A 12 -10.17 -25.81 10.91
CA GLY A 12 -10.52 -24.52 10.33
C GLY A 12 -9.68 -24.35 9.08
N ASN A 13 -10.30 -24.50 7.91
CA ASN A 13 -9.84 -23.83 6.71
C ASN A 13 -9.80 -22.35 7.11
N THR A 14 -8.64 -21.86 7.47
CA THR A 14 -8.41 -20.42 7.48
C THR A 14 -8.57 -20.00 6.04
N ASP A 15 -9.72 -19.37 5.78
CA ASP A 15 -10.11 -18.87 4.48
C ASP A 15 -9.04 -17.93 3.95
N THR A 16 -8.06 -18.48 3.23
CA THR A 16 -7.17 -17.69 2.40
C THR A 16 -7.98 -16.86 1.41
N SER A 17 -9.19 -17.30 1.04
CA SER A 17 -10.13 -16.58 0.17
C SER A 17 -10.48 -15.16 0.67
N ASN A 18 -10.22 -14.84 1.92
CA ASN A 18 -10.59 -13.56 2.51
C ASN A 18 -9.40 -12.57 2.65
N ALA A 19 -8.15 -13.04 2.49
CA ALA A 19 -6.97 -12.20 2.77
C ALA A 19 -6.86 -10.99 1.81
N ALA A 20 -7.15 -11.21 0.54
CA ALA A 20 -7.12 -10.13 -0.46
C ALA A 20 -8.24 -9.10 -0.20
N GLN A 21 -9.47 -9.55 0.12
CA GLN A 21 -10.56 -8.65 0.47
C GLN A 21 -10.27 -7.90 1.77
N GLU A 22 -9.74 -8.57 2.79
CA GLU A 22 -9.36 -7.93 4.05
C GLU A 22 -8.32 -6.82 3.81
N LEU A 23 -7.35 -7.03 2.92
CA LEU A 23 -6.37 -6.01 2.56
C LEU A 23 -7.03 -4.81 1.88
N VAL A 24 -8.00 -5.02 1.00
CA VAL A 24 -8.78 -3.96 0.35
C VAL A 24 -9.60 -3.18 1.39
N ASP A 25 -10.24 -3.86 2.31
CA ASP A 25 -11.05 -3.23 3.36
C ASP A 25 -10.18 -2.39 4.30
N ARG A 26 -9.04 -2.92 4.74
CA ARG A 26 -8.05 -2.18 5.53
C ARG A 26 -7.49 -0.98 4.77
N SER A 27 -7.23 -1.13 3.48
CA SER A 27 -6.77 -0.02 2.63
C SER A 27 -7.82 1.08 2.52
N THR A 28 -9.10 0.72 2.44
CA THR A 28 -10.23 1.67 2.45
C THR A 28 -10.23 2.48 3.75
N LEU A 29 -10.11 1.81 4.91
CA LEU A 29 -10.05 2.47 6.22
C LEU A 29 -8.80 3.37 6.35
N THR A 30 -7.65 2.95 5.80
CA THR A 30 -6.43 3.76 5.80
C THR A 30 -6.62 5.04 4.99
N VAL A 31 -7.23 4.97 3.81
CA VAL A 31 -7.55 6.16 3.01
C VAL A 31 -8.48 7.09 3.79
N GLU A 32 -9.54 6.56 4.39
CA GLU A 32 -10.48 7.34 5.19
C GLU A 32 -9.80 8.01 6.39
N THR A 33 -9.02 7.28 7.18
CA THR A 33 -8.39 7.80 8.39
C THR A 33 -7.26 8.79 8.11
N MET A 34 -6.50 8.59 7.03
CA MET A 34 -5.39 9.46 6.70
C MET A 34 -5.83 10.73 5.98
N LEU A 35 -6.86 10.66 5.15
CA LEU A 35 -7.33 11.80 4.36
C LEU A 35 -8.55 12.51 4.97
N GLY A 36 -9.34 11.81 5.79
CA GLY A 36 -10.59 12.33 6.35
C GLY A 36 -10.49 13.04 7.69
N ASN A 37 -9.30 13.10 8.31
CA ASN A 37 -9.13 13.65 9.67
C ASN A 37 -9.07 15.18 9.76
N GLY A 38 -9.15 15.90 8.64
CA GLY A 38 -9.18 17.36 8.58
C GLY A 38 -7.85 18.06 8.95
N SER A 39 -6.77 17.32 9.18
CA SER A 39 -5.46 17.91 9.47
C SER A 39 -4.85 18.60 8.25
N SER A 40 -3.89 19.51 8.48
CA SER A 40 -3.14 20.14 7.38
C SER A 40 -2.45 19.11 6.49
N GLN A 41 -1.94 18.03 7.05
CA GLN A 41 -1.33 16.93 6.33
C GLN A 41 -2.35 16.17 5.47
N ALA A 42 -3.56 15.91 6.00
CA ALA A 42 -4.65 15.28 5.24
C ALA A 42 -5.10 16.16 4.07
N ASN A 43 -5.23 17.47 4.29
CA ASN A 43 -5.58 18.42 3.24
C ASN A 43 -4.50 18.49 2.15
N GLN A 44 -3.22 18.46 2.52
CA GLN A 44 -2.12 18.39 1.58
C GLN A 44 -2.12 17.08 0.80
N ALA A 45 -2.32 15.94 1.48
CA ALA A 45 -2.41 14.64 0.84
C ALA A 45 -3.58 14.59 -0.17
N THR A 46 -4.73 15.15 0.17
CA THR A 46 -5.88 15.26 -0.72
C THR A 46 -5.56 16.07 -1.99
N GLN A 47 -4.79 17.17 -1.86
CA GLN A 47 -4.38 17.97 -3.03
C GLN A 47 -3.46 17.17 -3.98
N PHE A 48 -2.54 16.38 -3.44
CA PHE A 48 -1.70 15.51 -4.27
C PHE A 48 -2.49 14.36 -4.86
N LEU A 49 -3.43 13.76 -4.10
CA LEU A 49 -4.28 12.68 -4.60
C LEU A 49 -5.08 13.10 -5.84
N ARG A 50 -5.59 14.33 -5.87
CA ARG A 50 -6.32 14.87 -7.03
C ARG A 50 -5.50 14.93 -8.31
N ARG A 51 -4.18 14.95 -8.19
CA ARG A 51 -3.23 15.03 -9.30
C ARG A 51 -2.53 13.70 -9.59
N ALA A 52 -2.65 12.74 -8.69
CA ALA A 52 -1.97 11.45 -8.79
C ALA A 52 -2.52 10.62 -9.95
N LYS A 53 -1.64 9.94 -10.65
CA LYS A 53 -1.95 8.93 -11.67
C LYS A 53 -2.31 7.59 -11.06
N ALA A 54 -1.69 7.27 -9.93
CA ALA A 54 -1.97 6.06 -9.19
C ALA A 54 -1.66 6.26 -7.70
N VAL A 55 -2.19 5.37 -6.88
CA VAL A 55 -2.00 5.37 -5.43
C VAL A 55 -1.64 3.96 -4.98
N VAL A 56 -0.62 3.86 -4.14
CA VAL A 56 -0.28 2.64 -3.39
C VAL A 56 -0.71 2.87 -1.95
N VAL A 57 -1.52 1.98 -1.42
CA VAL A 57 -1.98 2.02 -0.02
C VAL A 57 -1.44 0.81 0.70
N CYS A 58 -0.65 1.04 1.74
CA CYS A 58 -0.12 0.01 2.63
C CYS A 58 -0.75 0.23 4.01
N PRO A 59 -1.82 -0.52 4.36
CA PRO A 59 -2.55 -0.28 5.60
C PRO A 59 -1.77 -0.67 6.85
N ARG A 60 -0.75 -1.50 6.68
CA ARG A 60 0.14 -1.88 7.75
C ARG A 60 1.52 -2.23 7.21
N ILE A 61 2.52 -1.45 7.64
CA ILE A 61 3.93 -1.80 7.50
C ILE A 61 4.44 -2.06 8.91
N PHE A 62 4.88 -3.29 9.16
CA PHE A 62 5.43 -3.70 10.44
C PHE A 62 6.96 -3.66 10.37
N LYS A 63 7.58 -2.99 11.33
CA LYS A 63 9.02 -2.89 11.47
C LYS A 63 9.44 -3.42 12.83
N ALA A 64 10.42 -4.31 12.84
CA ALA A 64 11.04 -4.80 14.07
C ALA A 64 12.55 -4.93 13.89
N GLY A 65 13.32 -4.62 14.93
CA GLY A 65 14.76 -4.74 14.89
C GLY A 65 15.42 -4.61 16.26
N PHE A 66 16.62 -5.19 16.39
CA PHE A 66 17.48 -5.08 17.57
C PHE A 66 18.92 -4.83 17.16
N PHE A 67 19.62 -5.17 16.29
CA PHE A 67 20.90 -4.83 15.64
C PHE A 67 20.76 -4.99 14.12
N ILE A 68 19.90 -5.93 13.75
CA ILE A 68 19.43 -6.15 12.40
C ILE A 68 17.93 -5.99 12.48
N GLY A 69 17.36 -5.22 11.58
CA GLY A 69 15.93 -4.98 11.50
C GLY A 69 15.37 -5.36 10.14
N GLY A 70 14.09 -5.65 10.13
CA GLY A 70 13.32 -5.83 8.92
C GLY A 70 12.00 -5.09 9.01
N GLU A 71 11.49 -4.69 7.88
CA GLU A 71 10.13 -4.18 7.73
C GLU A 71 9.44 -4.87 6.57
N GLY A 72 8.14 -5.03 6.68
CA GLY A 72 7.34 -5.66 5.66
C GLY A 72 5.87 -5.33 5.81
N GLY A 73 5.15 -5.45 4.70
CA GLY A 73 3.72 -5.20 4.65
C GLY A 73 3.12 -5.59 3.31
N GLN A 74 1.80 -5.62 3.27
CA GLN A 74 1.04 -5.81 2.05
C GLN A 74 0.40 -4.48 1.65
N CYS A 75 0.32 -4.25 0.34
CA CYS A 75 -0.15 -3.00 -0.24
C CYS A 75 -1.10 -3.29 -1.39
N VAL A 76 -1.92 -2.32 -1.73
CA VAL A 76 -2.71 -2.32 -2.97
C VAL A 76 -2.31 -1.14 -3.83
N LEU A 77 -2.20 -1.37 -5.14
CA LEU A 77 -2.01 -0.34 -6.17
C LEU A 77 -3.32 -0.12 -6.90
N VAL A 78 -3.76 1.13 -6.98
CA VAL A 78 -4.95 1.56 -7.74
C VAL A 78 -4.55 2.72 -8.63
N SER A 79 -4.88 2.69 -9.91
CA SER A 79 -4.60 3.78 -10.84
C SER A 79 -5.85 4.57 -11.21
N ARG A 80 -5.64 5.75 -11.75
CA ARG A 80 -6.72 6.63 -12.24
C ARG A 80 -6.76 6.60 -13.76
N ALA A 81 -7.92 6.27 -14.31
CA ALA A 81 -8.19 6.41 -15.75
C ALA A 81 -8.22 7.88 -16.20
N ALA A 82 -8.03 8.12 -17.48
CA ALA A 82 -8.16 9.47 -18.06
C ALA A 82 -9.56 10.10 -17.83
N THR A 83 -10.57 9.27 -17.66
CA THR A 83 -11.95 9.67 -17.32
C THR A 83 -12.13 10.07 -15.86
N GLY A 84 -11.10 9.90 -15.01
CA GLY A 84 -11.15 10.19 -13.57
C GLY A 84 -11.56 9.00 -12.70
N SER A 85 -12.05 7.89 -13.27
CA SER A 85 -12.40 6.69 -12.50
C SER A 85 -11.16 5.96 -12.01
N TRP A 86 -11.30 5.28 -10.87
CA TRP A 86 -10.25 4.46 -10.29
C TRP A 86 -10.38 2.99 -10.73
N SER A 87 -9.24 2.35 -10.98
CA SER A 87 -9.15 0.92 -11.31
C SER A 87 -9.51 0.04 -10.12
N ASP A 88 -9.70 -1.24 -10.34
CA ASP A 88 -9.61 -2.24 -9.28
C ASP A 88 -8.16 -2.39 -8.78
N PRO A 89 -7.92 -2.94 -7.58
CA PRO A 89 -6.61 -3.00 -6.95
C PRO A 89 -5.75 -4.14 -7.48
N ALA A 90 -4.47 -3.89 -7.74
CA ALA A 90 -3.43 -4.92 -7.84
C ALA A 90 -2.69 -5.04 -6.52
N PHE A 91 -2.29 -6.27 -6.16
CA PHE A 91 -1.70 -6.56 -4.85
C PHE A 91 -0.18 -6.59 -4.90
N TYR A 92 0.44 -6.06 -3.85
CA TYR A 92 1.89 -5.95 -3.72
C TYR A 92 2.35 -6.34 -2.32
N THR A 93 3.52 -6.94 -2.23
CA THR A 93 4.24 -7.13 -0.98
C THR A 93 5.41 -6.16 -0.93
N MET A 94 5.60 -5.51 0.20
CA MET A 94 6.72 -4.63 0.49
C MET A 94 7.63 -5.28 1.51
N GLY A 95 8.94 -5.20 1.28
CA GLY A 95 9.96 -5.66 2.22
C GLY A 95 11.20 -4.77 2.19
N SER A 96 11.86 -4.64 3.35
CA SER A 96 13.13 -3.95 3.48
C SER A 96 13.94 -4.53 4.63
N GLY A 97 15.27 -4.49 4.49
CA GLY A 97 16.21 -4.84 5.56
C GLY A 97 16.97 -3.60 6.02
N SER A 98 17.21 -3.47 7.31
CA SER A 98 17.99 -2.40 7.88
C SER A 98 19.05 -2.92 8.85
N PHE A 99 20.24 -2.29 8.84
CA PHE A 99 21.31 -2.54 9.80
C PHE A 99 21.50 -1.29 10.67
N GLY A 100 21.61 -1.46 11.97
CA GLY A 100 21.87 -0.36 12.91
C GLY A 100 21.30 -0.60 14.30
N LEU A 101 21.72 0.23 15.26
CA LEU A 101 21.22 0.24 16.65
C LEU A 101 19.80 0.83 16.69
N GLN A 102 18.83 0.08 16.19
CA GLN A 102 17.42 0.44 16.25
C GLN A 102 16.67 -0.67 16.99
N ILE A 103 16.38 -0.43 18.28
CA ILE A 103 15.62 -1.39 19.10
C ILE A 103 14.19 -0.92 19.14
N GLY A 104 13.27 -1.77 18.69
CA GLY A 104 11.85 -1.51 18.85
C GLY A 104 10.97 -2.15 17.80
N VAL A 105 9.69 -1.88 17.97
CA VAL A 105 8.61 -2.31 17.08
C VAL A 105 7.81 -1.08 16.67
N GLN A 106 7.49 -0.97 15.41
CA GLN A 106 6.70 0.10 14.85
C GLN A 106 5.69 -0.46 13.84
N ASP A 107 4.48 0.05 13.90
CA ASP A 107 3.47 -0.10 12.86
C ASP A 107 3.30 1.24 12.13
N ALA A 108 3.12 1.20 10.83
CA ALA A 108 2.84 2.38 10.03
C ALA A 108 1.76 2.13 8.98
N GLU A 109 0.94 3.16 8.76
CA GLU A 109 0.04 3.29 7.62
C GLU A 109 0.72 4.19 6.59
N VAL A 110 0.73 3.80 5.32
CA VAL A 110 1.41 4.55 4.26
C VAL A 110 0.50 4.68 3.03
N ILE A 111 0.44 5.90 2.48
CA ILE A 111 -0.16 6.19 1.18
C ILE A 111 0.94 6.81 0.31
N MET A 112 1.24 6.16 -0.82
CA MET A 112 2.19 6.66 -1.82
C MET A 112 1.40 7.08 -3.07
N MET A 113 1.62 8.29 -3.53
CA MET A 113 0.98 8.86 -4.71
C MET A 113 1.98 8.92 -5.85
N LEU A 114 1.72 8.19 -6.92
CA LEU A 114 2.51 8.17 -8.14
C LEU A 114 2.00 9.33 -9.03
N MET A 115 2.84 10.33 -9.24
CA MET A 115 2.40 11.60 -9.81
C MET A 115 2.40 11.62 -11.34
N ASN A 116 3.12 10.68 -11.97
CA ASN A 116 3.26 10.61 -13.42
C ASN A 116 3.33 9.16 -13.93
N ASP A 117 3.27 9.01 -15.26
CA ASP A 117 3.26 7.71 -15.92
C ASP A 117 4.63 7.00 -15.81
N THR A 118 5.72 7.75 -15.63
CA THR A 118 7.06 7.20 -15.40
C THR A 118 7.11 6.46 -14.06
N ALA A 119 6.60 7.08 -12.98
CA ALA A 119 6.51 6.45 -11.67
C ALA A 119 5.59 5.22 -11.69
N LEU A 120 4.44 5.30 -12.35
CA LEU A 120 3.53 4.16 -12.49
C LEU A 120 4.20 3.01 -13.26
N THR A 121 4.86 3.31 -14.38
CA THR A 121 5.55 2.30 -15.19
C THR A 121 6.69 1.65 -14.41
N ALA A 122 7.47 2.42 -13.67
CA ALA A 122 8.54 1.90 -12.82
C ALA A 122 7.99 0.98 -11.72
N PHE A 123 6.88 1.38 -11.08
CA PHE A 123 6.24 0.57 -10.04
C PHE A 123 5.65 -0.75 -10.57
N LEU A 124 5.19 -0.77 -11.81
CA LEU A 124 4.63 -1.95 -12.48
C LEU A 124 5.71 -2.93 -12.99
N ASN A 125 6.98 -2.59 -12.92
CA ASN A 125 8.05 -3.55 -13.17
C ASN A 125 8.07 -4.61 -12.06
N SER A 126 8.68 -5.75 -12.33
CA SER A 126 8.63 -6.93 -11.43
C SER A 126 9.09 -6.65 -10.00
N GLN A 127 9.98 -5.69 -9.83
CA GLN A 127 10.44 -5.19 -8.52
C GLN A 127 10.71 -3.70 -8.62
N PHE A 128 10.06 -2.92 -7.76
CA PHE A 128 10.33 -1.49 -7.60
C PHE A 128 11.07 -1.23 -6.28
N LYS A 129 12.23 -0.58 -6.35
CA LYS A 129 13.05 -0.29 -5.18
C LYS A 129 13.18 1.21 -4.94
N ILE A 130 12.64 1.68 -3.83
CA ILE A 130 12.70 3.10 -3.45
C ILE A 130 14.16 3.55 -3.25
N GLY A 131 14.55 4.58 -4.00
CA GLY A 131 15.88 5.20 -3.92
C GLY A 131 16.98 4.49 -4.70
N ALA A 132 16.68 3.39 -5.40
CA ALA A 132 17.63 2.70 -6.27
C ALA A 132 17.22 2.72 -7.74
N ASP A 133 15.93 2.85 -8.05
CA ASP A 133 15.46 2.97 -9.42
C ASP A 133 15.85 4.34 -9.98
N ALA A 134 16.71 4.31 -11.00
CA ALA A 134 17.30 5.49 -11.59
C ALA A 134 16.22 6.43 -12.16
N GLY A 135 16.28 7.69 -11.77
CA GLY A 135 15.41 8.74 -12.31
C GLY A 135 14.05 8.88 -11.63
N ILE A 136 13.74 8.12 -10.56
CA ILE A 136 12.52 8.28 -9.78
C ILE A 136 12.82 9.03 -8.48
N SER A 137 12.26 10.21 -8.34
CA SER A 137 12.37 11.03 -7.13
C SER A 137 11.23 10.72 -6.15
N VAL A 138 11.56 10.54 -4.88
CA VAL A 138 10.60 10.22 -3.82
C VAL A 138 10.67 11.24 -2.71
N ALA A 139 9.54 11.83 -2.35
CA ALA A 139 9.39 12.71 -1.20
C ALA A 139 8.49 12.06 -0.15
N THR A 140 8.91 12.08 1.12
CA THR A 140 8.10 11.56 2.24
C THR A 140 7.65 12.72 3.13
N ILE A 141 6.35 12.74 3.42
CA ILE A 141 5.69 13.72 4.28
C ILE A 141 5.08 12.97 5.47
N GLY A 142 5.44 13.33 6.69
CA GLY A 142 4.92 12.67 7.88
C GLY A 142 5.42 13.26 9.18
N ALA A 143 4.78 12.90 10.29
CA ALA A 143 5.25 13.27 11.61
C ALA A 143 6.63 12.64 11.87
N GLY A 144 7.63 13.47 12.18
CA GLY A 144 9.01 13.02 12.44
C GLY A 144 9.92 12.93 11.21
N VAL A 145 9.42 13.23 10.01
CA VAL A 145 10.24 13.32 8.80
C VAL A 145 10.41 14.79 8.44
N GLY A 146 11.65 15.28 8.47
CA GLY A 146 12.01 16.66 8.12
C GLY A 146 11.95 16.97 6.60
N GLY A 147 10.93 16.48 5.91
CA GLY A 147 10.69 16.79 4.49
C GLY A 147 9.98 18.13 4.35
N SER A 148 10.66 19.13 3.76
CA SER A 148 10.01 20.40 3.44
C SER A 148 9.00 20.21 2.31
N THR A 149 7.86 20.89 2.41
CA THR A 149 6.80 20.92 1.37
C THR A 149 7.37 21.30 -0.01
N GLY A 150 8.47 22.05 -0.05
CA GLY A 150 9.13 22.48 -1.28
C GLY A 150 9.80 21.34 -2.07
N THR A 151 10.25 20.28 -1.39
CA THR A 151 10.85 19.11 -2.08
C THR A 151 9.82 18.15 -2.65
N ALA A 152 8.57 18.22 -2.18
CA ALA A 152 7.48 17.39 -2.70
C ALA A 152 6.92 17.91 -4.03
N LEU A 153 7.10 19.22 -4.31
CA LEU A 153 6.71 19.81 -5.59
C LEU A 153 7.70 19.38 -6.67
N GLY A 154 7.33 18.42 -7.49
CA GLY A 154 8.17 17.87 -8.56
C GLY A 154 8.67 16.46 -8.32
N ALA A 155 8.43 15.87 -7.16
CA ALA A 155 8.70 14.46 -6.92
C ALA A 155 7.77 13.56 -7.74
N ASP A 156 8.32 12.46 -8.27
CA ASP A 156 7.56 11.47 -9.04
C ASP A 156 6.66 10.63 -8.13
N ILE A 157 7.10 10.41 -6.89
CA ILE A 157 6.34 9.70 -5.86
C ILE A 157 6.31 10.57 -4.59
N ILE A 158 5.11 10.78 -4.06
CA ILE A 158 4.89 11.48 -2.80
C ILE A 158 4.28 10.52 -1.80
N THR A 159 4.97 10.33 -0.67
CA THR A 159 4.58 9.39 0.36
C THR A 159 4.09 10.12 1.59
N PHE A 160 2.93 9.73 2.08
CA PHE A 160 2.38 10.12 3.36
C PHE A 160 2.41 8.93 4.30
N ALA A 161 3.02 9.10 5.47
CA ALA A 161 3.17 8.05 6.46
C ALA A 161 2.62 8.50 7.81
N LYS A 162 1.91 7.58 8.47
CA LYS A 162 1.43 7.73 9.85
C LYS A 162 1.95 6.56 10.67
N ALA A 163 2.99 6.81 11.44
CA ALA A 163 3.63 5.80 12.27
C ALA A 163 3.02 5.75 13.67
N ARG A 164 2.95 4.55 14.23
CA ARG A 164 2.60 4.27 15.63
C ARG A 164 3.71 3.44 16.24
N GLY A 165 4.19 3.82 17.42
CA GLY A 165 5.24 3.08 18.14
C GLY A 165 6.34 3.95 18.71
N LEU A 166 7.44 3.33 19.12
CA LEU A 166 8.55 3.97 19.85
C LEU A 166 9.53 4.74 18.95
N TYR A 167 9.35 4.70 17.63
CA TYR A 167 10.21 5.42 16.68
C TYR A 167 9.53 6.68 16.16
N GLY A 168 10.32 7.73 15.98
CA GLY A 168 9.87 9.00 15.43
C GLY A 168 10.09 9.06 13.90
N GLY A 169 9.15 8.51 13.12
CA GLY A 169 9.18 8.59 11.66
C GLY A 169 9.47 7.27 10.97
N ILE A 170 9.07 7.18 9.69
CA ILE A 170 9.30 6.02 8.83
C ILE A 170 10.15 6.44 7.64
N SER A 171 11.17 5.64 7.31
CA SER A 171 11.94 5.77 6.08
C SER A 171 11.67 4.54 5.21
N LEU A 172 11.19 4.76 4.00
CA LEU A 172 10.97 3.71 3.03
C LEU A 172 12.16 3.52 2.07
N SER A 173 13.26 4.26 2.28
CA SER A 173 14.46 4.11 1.45
C SER A 173 15.00 2.69 1.50
N GLY A 174 15.23 2.10 0.33
CA GLY A 174 15.67 0.72 0.20
C GLY A 174 14.57 -0.33 0.25
N SER A 175 13.32 0.08 0.47
CA SER A 175 12.18 -0.84 0.39
C SER A 175 11.95 -1.32 -1.04
N VAL A 176 11.67 -2.61 -1.16
CA VAL A 176 11.36 -3.29 -2.41
C VAL A 176 9.88 -3.63 -2.43
N PHE A 177 9.20 -3.26 -3.50
CA PHE A 177 7.81 -3.64 -3.78
C PHE A 177 7.80 -4.68 -4.89
N SER A 178 7.11 -5.78 -4.66
CA SER A 178 6.95 -6.86 -5.62
C SER A 178 5.46 -7.20 -5.78
N ASN A 179 5.02 -7.48 -6.99
CA ASN A 179 3.65 -7.93 -7.23
C ASN A 179 3.37 -9.23 -6.47
N ASP A 180 2.21 -9.31 -5.83
CA ASP A 180 1.68 -10.51 -5.18
C ASP A 180 0.65 -11.17 -6.10
N SER A 181 1.15 -11.91 -7.09
CA SER A 181 0.32 -12.60 -8.07
C SER A 181 -0.62 -13.65 -7.45
N ALA A 182 -0.27 -14.16 -6.26
CA ALA A 182 -1.12 -15.12 -5.55
C ALA A 182 -2.37 -14.42 -4.99
N LEU A 183 -2.23 -13.22 -4.43
CA LEU A 183 -3.36 -12.41 -3.99
C LEU A 183 -4.18 -11.88 -5.18
N ASP A 184 -3.53 -11.48 -6.30
CA ASP A 184 -4.24 -11.11 -7.51
C ASP A 184 -5.11 -12.27 -8.02
N GLN A 185 -4.53 -13.46 -8.15
CA GLN A 185 -5.26 -14.66 -8.59
C GLN A 185 -6.41 -15.01 -7.63
N GLN A 186 -6.17 -14.91 -6.33
CA GLN A 186 -7.19 -15.18 -5.32
C GLN A 186 -8.36 -14.20 -5.42
N TYR A 187 -8.08 -12.92 -5.61
CA TYR A 187 -9.08 -11.86 -5.64
C TYR A 187 -9.92 -11.88 -6.92
N TYR A 188 -9.30 -12.17 -8.06
CA TYR A 188 -9.95 -12.17 -9.37
C TYR A 188 -10.39 -13.55 -9.86
N GLY A 189 -10.00 -14.63 -9.19
CA GLY A 189 -10.29 -16.00 -9.59
C GLY A 189 -9.55 -16.45 -10.86
N GLN A 190 -8.57 -15.68 -11.32
CA GLN A 190 -7.79 -15.95 -12.54
C GLN A 190 -6.38 -15.36 -12.42
N ILE A 191 -5.44 -15.93 -13.18
CA ILE A 191 -4.09 -15.35 -13.32
C ILE A 191 -4.21 -14.09 -14.17
N ILE A 192 -3.82 -12.95 -13.61
CA ILE A 192 -3.91 -11.64 -14.25
C ILE A 192 -2.68 -10.79 -13.91
N ASP A 193 -2.18 -10.06 -14.90
CA ASP A 193 -1.03 -9.17 -14.73
C ASP A 193 -1.48 -7.82 -14.13
N PRO A 194 -0.71 -7.19 -13.22
CA PRO A 194 -1.01 -5.88 -12.65
C PRO A 194 -1.32 -4.81 -13.69
N ARG A 195 -0.65 -4.81 -14.85
CA ARG A 195 -0.95 -3.86 -15.94
C ARG A 195 -2.35 -4.05 -16.50
N GLN A 196 -2.81 -5.31 -16.58
CA GLN A 196 -4.19 -5.60 -17.01
C GLN A 196 -5.21 -5.12 -15.99
N ILE A 197 -4.88 -5.16 -14.71
CA ILE A 197 -5.75 -4.67 -13.63
C ILE A 197 -5.80 -3.14 -13.64
N VAL A 198 -4.63 -2.48 -13.55
CA VAL A 198 -4.60 -1.05 -13.25
C VAL A 198 -4.44 -0.15 -14.49
N VAL A 199 -3.89 -0.63 -15.62
CA VAL A 199 -3.70 0.20 -16.81
C VAL A 199 -4.82 -0.01 -17.82
N THR A 200 -5.05 -1.27 -18.22
CA THR A 200 -6.12 -1.59 -19.18
C THR A 200 -7.48 -1.77 -18.51
N MET A 201 -7.51 -1.88 -17.19
CA MET A 201 -8.73 -2.00 -16.35
C MET A 201 -9.65 -3.15 -16.79
N ASN A 202 -9.04 -4.29 -17.14
CA ASN A 202 -9.75 -5.49 -17.61
C ASN A 202 -10.19 -6.41 -16.45
N ALA A 203 -9.91 -6.03 -15.20
CA ALA A 203 -10.34 -6.73 -14.00
C ALA A 203 -11.56 -6.06 -13.39
N ASN A 204 -12.42 -6.85 -12.77
CA ASN A 204 -13.58 -6.33 -12.04
C ASN A 204 -13.87 -7.24 -10.83
N ASN A 205 -13.92 -6.61 -9.65
CA ASN A 205 -14.41 -7.25 -8.44
C ASN A 205 -15.20 -6.21 -7.61
N ALA A 206 -16.48 -6.50 -7.35
CA ALA A 206 -17.35 -5.61 -6.59
C ALA A 206 -16.83 -5.28 -5.18
N GLY A 207 -15.99 -6.15 -4.59
CA GLY A 207 -15.30 -5.91 -3.33
C GLY A 207 -14.36 -4.70 -3.34
N ALA A 208 -13.92 -4.24 -4.53
CA ALA A 208 -13.10 -3.03 -4.69
C ALA A 208 -13.90 -1.71 -4.60
N ASN A 209 -15.23 -1.76 -4.74
CA ASN A 209 -16.05 -0.56 -4.82
C ASN A 209 -15.90 0.40 -3.62
N PRO A 210 -15.81 -0.06 -2.35
CA PRO A 210 -15.60 0.84 -1.21
C PRO A 210 -14.28 1.62 -1.32
N LEU A 211 -13.18 0.97 -1.71
CA LEU A 211 -11.88 1.61 -1.88
C LEU A 211 -11.92 2.65 -3.02
N ARG A 212 -12.48 2.28 -4.16
CA ARG A 212 -12.64 3.16 -5.32
C ARG A 212 -13.51 4.39 -4.99
N ALA A 213 -14.62 4.17 -4.27
CA ALA A 213 -15.49 5.25 -3.82
C ALA A 213 -14.77 6.19 -2.83
N MET A 214 -13.97 5.64 -1.91
CA MET A 214 -13.20 6.43 -0.97
C MET A 214 -12.11 7.27 -1.67
N LEU A 215 -11.40 6.69 -2.65
CA LEU A 215 -10.43 7.41 -3.46
C LEU A 215 -11.10 8.50 -4.32
N ALA A 216 -12.28 8.23 -4.88
CA ALA A 216 -13.05 9.23 -5.62
C ALA A 216 -13.54 10.37 -4.72
N LYS A 217 -14.00 10.06 -3.49
CA LYS A 217 -14.45 11.08 -2.50
C LYS A 217 -13.36 12.11 -2.21
N PHE A 218 -12.12 11.72 -2.06
CA PHE A 218 -11.01 12.61 -1.72
C PHE A 218 -10.23 13.10 -2.95
N GLY A 219 -10.20 12.30 -4.01
CA GLY A 219 -9.42 12.58 -5.20
C GLY A 219 -10.17 13.34 -6.31
N GLY A 220 -11.50 13.35 -6.28
CA GLY A 220 -12.33 13.97 -7.31
C GLY A 220 -12.54 13.05 -8.48
#